data_8932aa7ea42b29b99fff4b330510e4bc
#
_entry.id   8932aa7ea42b29b99fff4b330510e4bc
#
_cell.length_a   1.000
_cell.length_b   1.000
_cell.length_c   1.000
_cell.angle_alpha   90.00
_cell.angle_beta   90.00
_cell.angle_gamma   90.00
#
_symmetry.space_group_name_H-M   'P 1'
#
loop_
_entity.id
_entity.type
_entity.pdbx_description
1 polymer ?
#
loop_
_entity_poly.entity_id
_entity_poly.type
_entity_poly.pdbx_seq_one_letter_code
_entity_poly.pdbx_strand_id
1 'polypeptide(L)'
;KNISKDFGSGEKAVHAGRDVSRSIGSGEIFGIIGFSGAGKSTLVRCINLLERPSSGSVFVAGQDLTALSAKDLRAARKKIGMIFQHFNLMPSRTVAGNVAYPLKGSGLSKEDIQKKVATLLELVGIGDKADAYPSQLSGGQKQRVAIARALANDPQVLLCDEATSALDPQTTKAILHLLKHLNETLGITIVLITHEMAVVKEICDRVAVMEYGRVVEQGEVFTVFAEPKQDITKSFIHTTSNLQKGEALIAEDSPVTRLQPGELIVRLSYVQRNVNEPIISAVSQMFNVSLNIIFADITIVQDSPIGGTVAIISGERKQITKAIEYLIEKNVGVEVIKDARADR
;
A
#
# COMPACT_ATOMS: atom_id res chain seq x y z
N LYS A 1 5.67 16.10 -13.39
CA LYS A 1 5.19 17.48 -13.12
C LYS A 1 3.98 17.76 -14.03
N ASN A 2 2.82 18.07 -13.43
CA ASN A 2 1.57 18.47 -14.10
C ASN A 2 1.10 17.47 -15.18
N ILE A 3 1.21 16.18 -14.86
CA ILE A 3 0.86 15.10 -15.78
C ILE A 3 -0.66 15.05 -15.96
N SER A 4 -1.10 15.20 -17.20
CA SER A 4 -2.47 14.90 -17.61
C SER A 4 -2.46 13.85 -18.72
N LYS A 5 -3.45 12.96 -18.68
CA LYS A 5 -3.63 11.92 -19.71
C LYS A 5 -5.10 11.76 -20.03
N ASP A 6 -5.42 12.00 -21.27
CA ASP A 6 -6.75 11.86 -21.85
C ASP A 6 -6.75 10.75 -22.91
N PHE A 7 -7.80 9.95 -22.93
CA PHE A 7 -8.08 8.97 -23.97
C PHE A 7 -9.36 9.36 -24.72
N GLY A 8 -9.32 9.30 -26.03
CA GLY A 8 -10.42 9.75 -26.89
C GLY A 8 -10.45 11.26 -27.09
N SER A 9 -11.53 11.78 -27.67
CA SER A 9 -11.73 13.19 -27.98
C SER A 9 -13.19 13.60 -27.78
N GLY A 10 -13.43 14.89 -27.53
CA GLY A 10 -14.76 15.47 -27.32
C GLY A 10 -15.41 14.99 -26.02
N GLU A 11 -16.73 14.91 -26.01
CA GLU A 11 -17.53 14.57 -24.80
C GLU A 11 -17.30 13.14 -24.27
N LYS A 12 -16.69 12.28 -25.09
CA LYS A 12 -16.35 10.88 -24.69
C LYS A 12 -14.90 10.74 -24.20
N ALA A 13 -14.19 11.84 -23.99
CA ALA A 13 -12.83 11.79 -23.47
C ALA A 13 -12.79 11.25 -22.03
N VAL A 14 -11.97 10.23 -21.82
CA VAL A 14 -11.70 9.67 -20.48
C VAL A 14 -10.43 10.33 -19.93
N HIS A 15 -10.58 11.11 -18.88
CA HIS A 15 -9.47 11.78 -18.20
C HIS A 15 -8.84 10.85 -17.16
N ALA A 16 -7.86 10.06 -17.57
CA ALA A 16 -7.18 9.11 -16.70
C ALA A 16 -6.15 9.74 -15.76
N GLY A 17 -5.67 10.94 -16.06
CA GLY A 17 -4.79 11.76 -15.22
C GLY A 17 -5.13 13.24 -15.40
N ARG A 18 -5.22 13.98 -14.29
CA ARG A 18 -5.57 15.41 -14.28
C ARG A 18 -4.61 16.18 -13.40
N ASP A 19 -3.63 16.84 -14.00
CA ASP A 19 -2.66 17.72 -13.33
C ASP A 19 -1.95 17.05 -12.13
N VAL A 20 -1.48 15.81 -12.32
CA VAL A 20 -0.78 15.08 -11.29
C VAL A 20 0.66 15.55 -11.21
N SER A 21 1.01 16.21 -10.10
CA SER A 21 2.36 16.65 -9.78
C SER A 21 2.81 16.01 -8.47
N ARG A 22 3.85 15.15 -8.54
CA ARG A 22 4.37 14.46 -7.34
C ARG A 22 5.88 14.28 -7.42
N SER A 23 6.49 14.22 -6.23
CA SER A 23 7.91 13.91 -6.05
C SER A 23 8.03 12.68 -5.15
N ILE A 24 8.83 11.72 -5.61
CA ILE A 24 9.14 10.48 -4.88
C ILE A 24 10.65 10.53 -4.61
N GLY A 25 11.04 10.28 -3.36
CA GLY A 25 12.43 10.26 -2.93
C GLY A 25 13.21 9.09 -3.51
N SER A 26 14.52 9.24 -3.59
CA SER A 26 15.39 8.11 -3.95
C SER A 26 15.40 7.08 -2.82
N GLY A 27 15.24 5.81 -3.14
CA GLY A 27 15.18 4.73 -2.15
C GLY A 27 13.86 4.63 -1.40
N GLU A 28 12.84 5.44 -1.75
CA GLU A 28 11.51 5.42 -1.15
C GLU A 28 10.64 4.30 -1.74
N ILE A 29 9.79 3.67 -0.93
CA ILE A 29 8.68 2.84 -1.38
C ILE A 29 7.41 3.67 -1.35
N PHE A 30 6.92 4.05 -2.51
CA PHE A 30 5.77 4.94 -2.66
C PHE A 30 4.54 4.19 -3.17
N GLY A 31 3.45 4.20 -2.39
CA GLY A 31 2.18 3.59 -2.74
C GLY A 31 1.26 4.54 -3.53
N ILE A 32 0.56 4.03 -4.52
CA ILE A 32 -0.53 4.72 -5.22
C ILE A 32 -1.78 3.86 -5.09
N ILE A 33 -2.79 4.37 -4.40
CA ILE A 33 -4.04 3.67 -4.14
C ILE A 33 -5.22 4.40 -4.75
N GLY A 34 -6.33 3.70 -4.93
CA GLY A 34 -7.57 4.24 -5.48
C GLY A 34 -8.46 3.13 -5.98
N PHE A 35 -9.76 3.39 -6.15
CA PHE A 35 -10.68 2.42 -6.73
C PHE A 35 -10.34 2.06 -8.18
N SER A 36 -10.94 0.98 -8.69
CA SER A 36 -10.82 0.64 -10.11
C SER A 36 -11.26 1.82 -10.98
N GLY A 37 -10.50 2.11 -12.03
CA GLY A 37 -10.76 3.27 -12.89
C GLY A 37 -10.25 4.62 -12.39
N ALA A 38 -9.62 4.73 -11.21
CA ALA A 38 -9.07 6.00 -10.71
C ALA A 38 -7.88 6.55 -11.52
N GLY A 39 -7.32 5.78 -12.49
CA GLY A 39 -6.21 6.21 -13.33
C GLY A 39 -4.81 5.73 -12.90
N LYS A 40 -4.71 4.90 -11.87
CA LYS A 40 -3.44 4.43 -11.27
C LYS A 40 -2.48 3.79 -12.28
N SER A 41 -2.94 2.74 -12.98
CA SER A 41 -2.12 2.02 -13.97
C SER A 41 -1.71 2.93 -15.13
N THR A 42 -2.59 3.85 -15.53
CA THR A 42 -2.27 4.87 -16.55
C THR A 42 -1.15 5.78 -16.06
N LEU A 43 -1.22 6.26 -14.82
CA LEU A 43 -0.19 7.12 -14.23
C LEU A 43 1.16 6.42 -14.20
N VAL A 44 1.23 5.15 -13.74
CA VAL A 44 2.50 4.40 -13.74
C VAL A 44 3.02 4.15 -15.15
N ARG A 45 2.16 3.87 -16.12
CA ARG A 45 2.56 3.74 -17.52
C ARG A 45 3.03 5.08 -18.11
N CYS A 46 2.59 6.21 -17.56
CA CYS A 46 3.15 7.51 -17.90
C CYS A 46 4.56 7.70 -17.32
N ILE A 47 4.88 7.14 -16.14
CA ILE A 47 6.21 7.29 -15.53
C ILE A 47 7.31 6.70 -16.41
N ASN A 48 7.08 5.55 -17.06
CA ASN A 48 8.03 4.96 -18.00
C ASN A 48 7.73 5.30 -19.48
N LEU A 49 6.78 6.21 -19.72
CA LEU A 49 6.29 6.61 -21.04
C LEU A 49 5.81 5.44 -21.93
N LEU A 50 5.38 4.31 -21.35
CA LEU A 50 4.58 3.31 -22.10
C LEU A 50 3.30 3.96 -22.61
N GLU A 51 2.73 4.87 -21.80
CA GLU A 51 1.70 5.81 -22.21
C GLU A 51 2.27 7.22 -22.17
N ARG A 52 2.30 7.93 -23.31
CA ARG A 52 2.69 9.35 -23.30
C ARG A 52 1.59 10.19 -22.65
N PRO A 53 1.94 11.05 -21.67
CA PRO A 53 0.98 12.02 -21.16
C PRO A 53 0.50 12.97 -22.25
N SER A 54 -0.72 13.46 -22.14
CA SER A 54 -1.29 14.49 -23.02
C SER A 54 -0.63 15.85 -22.77
N SER A 55 -0.24 16.10 -21.50
CA SER A 55 0.53 17.29 -21.11
C SER A 55 1.37 16.99 -19.86
N GLY A 56 2.31 17.88 -19.56
CA GLY A 56 3.22 17.76 -18.42
C GLY A 56 4.52 17.05 -18.76
N SER A 57 5.38 16.84 -17.75
CA SER A 57 6.72 16.26 -17.91
C SER A 57 7.00 15.20 -16.84
N VAL A 58 7.74 14.16 -17.24
CA VAL A 58 8.16 13.05 -16.36
C VAL A 58 9.66 13.10 -16.16
N PHE A 59 10.07 13.26 -14.90
CA PHE A 59 11.47 13.24 -14.50
C PHE A 59 11.79 11.94 -13.75
N VAL A 60 12.85 11.24 -14.18
CA VAL A 60 13.40 10.08 -13.47
C VAL A 60 14.89 10.29 -13.29
N ALA A 61 15.38 10.20 -12.06
CA ALA A 61 16.79 10.48 -11.73
C ALA A 61 17.32 11.81 -12.32
N GLY A 62 16.49 12.86 -12.25
CA GLY A 62 16.84 14.19 -12.77
C GLY A 62 16.66 14.38 -14.28
N GLN A 63 16.42 13.32 -15.07
CA GLN A 63 16.26 13.38 -16.51
C GLN A 63 14.81 13.51 -16.93
N ASP A 64 14.48 14.50 -17.76
CA ASP A 64 13.15 14.62 -18.36
C ASP A 64 12.97 13.60 -19.49
N LEU A 65 12.19 12.55 -19.21
CA LEU A 65 11.92 11.48 -20.17
C LEU A 65 11.04 11.95 -21.34
N THR A 66 10.17 12.95 -21.12
CA THR A 66 9.22 13.44 -22.13
C THR A 66 9.91 14.16 -23.27
N ALA A 67 11.09 14.75 -23.00
CA ALA A 67 11.90 15.48 -23.96
C ALA A 67 12.88 14.60 -24.75
N LEU A 68 13.03 13.31 -24.39
CA LEU A 68 14.01 12.41 -24.98
C LEU A 68 13.64 11.97 -26.40
N SER A 69 14.67 11.76 -27.23
CA SER A 69 14.53 11.03 -28.49
C SER A 69 14.10 9.57 -28.25
N ALA A 70 13.55 8.91 -29.26
CA ALA A 70 13.16 7.50 -29.15
C ALA A 70 14.35 6.59 -28.82
N LYS A 71 15.57 6.92 -29.22
CA LYS A 71 16.80 6.19 -28.91
C LYS A 71 17.17 6.37 -27.43
N ASP A 72 17.18 7.61 -26.96
CA ASP A 72 17.58 7.94 -25.58
C ASP A 72 16.54 7.47 -24.59
N LEU A 73 15.24 7.54 -24.93
CA LEU A 73 14.17 6.98 -24.11
C LEU A 73 14.30 5.45 -23.94
N ARG A 74 14.71 4.71 -25.00
CA ARG A 74 15.00 3.29 -24.85
C ARG A 74 16.15 3.02 -23.88
N ALA A 75 17.17 3.88 -23.91
CA ALA A 75 18.31 3.78 -22.97
C ALA A 75 17.84 4.11 -21.52
N ALA A 76 17.08 5.18 -21.34
CA ALA A 76 16.56 5.58 -20.03
C ALA A 76 15.63 4.52 -19.42
N ARG A 77 14.77 3.88 -20.24
CA ARG A 77 13.88 2.79 -19.79
C ARG A 77 14.61 1.57 -19.24
N LYS A 78 15.88 1.33 -19.61
CA LYS A 78 16.68 0.26 -18.99
C LYS A 78 16.89 0.49 -17.48
N LYS A 79 16.83 1.76 -17.03
CA LYS A 79 16.94 2.13 -15.61
C LYS A 79 15.61 2.13 -14.86
N ILE A 80 14.54 1.70 -15.52
CA ILE A 80 13.20 1.60 -14.95
C ILE A 80 12.72 0.17 -15.14
N GLY A 81 12.72 -0.61 -14.07
CA GLY A 81 12.12 -1.94 -14.05
C GLY A 81 10.59 -1.84 -13.96
N MET A 82 9.89 -2.80 -14.55
CA MET A 82 8.44 -2.86 -14.43
C MET A 82 7.96 -4.30 -14.17
N ILE A 83 7.13 -4.44 -13.15
CA ILE A 83 6.45 -5.66 -12.76
C ILE A 83 4.98 -5.46 -13.06
N PHE A 84 4.39 -6.39 -13.81
CA PHE A 84 3.01 -6.34 -14.27
C PHE A 84 2.12 -7.29 -13.46
N GLN A 85 0.85 -7.00 -13.41
CA GLN A 85 -0.18 -7.78 -12.73
C GLN A 85 -0.21 -9.27 -13.17
N HIS A 86 -0.03 -9.55 -14.46
CA HIS A 86 -0.09 -10.90 -15.04
C HIS A 86 1.30 -11.49 -15.34
N PHE A 87 2.35 -11.09 -14.58
CA PHE A 87 3.73 -11.56 -14.72
C PHE A 87 4.37 -11.28 -16.09
N ASN A 88 3.65 -11.39 -17.18
CA ASN A 88 4.08 -11.19 -18.57
C ASN A 88 5.36 -11.96 -18.93
N LEU A 89 5.47 -13.21 -18.44
CA LEU A 89 6.58 -14.08 -18.77
C LEU A 89 6.41 -14.64 -20.21
N MET A 90 7.54 -14.81 -20.89
CA MET A 90 7.57 -15.45 -22.20
C MET A 90 7.42 -16.97 -22.02
N PRO A 91 6.32 -17.58 -22.45
CA PRO A 91 6.03 -18.98 -22.17
C PRO A 91 6.98 -19.95 -22.88
N SER A 92 7.59 -19.53 -24.00
CA SER A 92 8.53 -20.31 -24.79
C SER A 92 9.98 -20.23 -24.29
N ARG A 93 10.24 -19.52 -23.18
CA ARG A 93 11.56 -19.37 -22.56
C ARG A 93 11.58 -19.97 -21.18
N THR A 94 12.71 -20.54 -20.81
CA THR A 94 12.97 -20.95 -19.43
C THR A 94 12.97 -19.75 -18.49
N VAL A 95 13.00 -19.98 -17.18
CA VAL A 95 13.16 -18.96 -16.15
C VAL A 95 14.43 -18.14 -16.42
N ALA A 96 15.59 -18.79 -16.58
CA ALA A 96 16.84 -18.10 -16.92
C ALA A 96 16.72 -17.32 -18.24
N GLY A 97 16.07 -17.88 -19.25
CA GLY A 97 15.82 -17.22 -20.53
C GLY A 97 14.94 -15.97 -20.44
N ASN A 98 13.97 -15.95 -19.51
CA ASN A 98 13.15 -14.78 -19.20
C ASN A 98 13.99 -13.67 -18.55
N VAL A 99 14.80 -14.00 -17.55
CA VAL A 99 15.65 -13.04 -16.84
C VAL A 99 16.79 -12.52 -17.72
N ALA A 100 17.35 -13.36 -18.60
CA ALA A 100 18.39 -12.96 -19.54
C ALA A 100 17.87 -12.04 -20.68
N TYR A 101 16.55 -12.03 -20.94
CA TYR A 101 16.00 -11.32 -22.10
C TYR A 101 16.32 -9.82 -22.14
N PRO A 102 16.18 -9.06 -21.05
CA PRO A 102 16.52 -7.63 -21.04
C PRO A 102 18.00 -7.34 -21.26
N LEU A 103 18.88 -8.32 -21.04
CA LEU A 103 20.33 -8.19 -21.21
C LEU A 103 20.78 -8.39 -22.66
N LYS A 104 19.88 -8.73 -23.57
CA LYS A 104 20.22 -8.83 -25.01
C LYS A 104 20.66 -7.48 -25.54
N GLY A 105 21.85 -7.46 -26.17
CA GLY A 105 22.41 -6.22 -26.72
C GLY A 105 22.96 -5.27 -25.63
N SER A 106 23.26 -5.76 -24.44
CA SER A 106 23.94 -4.98 -23.37
C SER A 106 25.44 -4.85 -23.58
N GLY A 107 26.04 -5.63 -24.50
CA GLY A 107 27.49 -5.72 -24.68
C GLY A 107 28.19 -6.72 -23.71
N LEU A 108 27.46 -7.33 -22.78
CA LEU A 108 27.99 -8.35 -21.88
C LEU A 108 28.28 -9.67 -22.63
N SER A 109 29.30 -10.40 -22.19
CA SER A 109 29.58 -11.77 -22.67
C SER A 109 28.43 -12.72 -22.27
N LYS A 110 28.37 -13.90 -22.95
CA LYS A 110 27.39 -14.93 -22.57
C LYS A 110 27.61 -15.42 -21.14
N GLU A 111 28.88 -15.56 -20.73
CA GLU A 111 29.25 -16.00 -19.39
C GLU A 111 28.83 -14.96 -18.33
N ASP A 112 29.06 -13.68 -18.58
CA ASP A 112 28.63 -12.61 -17.66
C ASP A 112 27.11 -12.53 -17.53
N ILE A 113 26.38 -12.71 -18.65
CA ILE A 113 24.91 -12.80 -18.61
C ILE A 113 24.47 -13.99 -17.77
N GLN A 114 25.08 -15.17 -17.95
CA GLN A 114 24.73 -16.36 -17.16
C GLN A 114 25.00 -16.15 -15.67
N LYS A 115 26.17 -15.60 -15.30
CA LYS A 115 26.51 -15.29 -13.90
C LYS A 115 25.50 -14.30 -13.31
N LYS A 116 25.20 -13.21 -14.02
CA LYS A 116 24.22 -12.20 -13.57
C LYS A 116 22.83 -12.79 -13.38
N VAL A 117 22.37 -13.62 -14.32
CA VAL A 117 21.08 -14.32 -14.23
C VAL A 117 21.05 -15.24 -13.01
N ALA A 118 22.09 -16.03 -12.78
CA ALA A 118 22.19 -16.91 -11.61
C ALA A 118 22.10 -16.08 -10.30
N THR A 119 22.89 -15.01 -10.19
CA THR A 119 22.84 -14.11 -9.03
C THR A 119 21.43 -13.53 -8.80
N LEU A 120 20.75 -13.09 -9.86
CA LEU A 120 19.40 -12.54 -9.74
C LEU A 120 18.37 -13.60 -9.34
N LEU A 121 18.51 -14.83 -9.83
CA LEU A 121 17.61 -15.93 -9.45
C LEU A 121 17.82 -16.35 -7.99
N GLU A 122 19.05 -16.37 -7.51
CA GLU A 122 19.36 -16.59 -6.10
C GLU A 122 18.79 -15.45 -5.23
N LEU A 123 18.98 -14.19 -5.64
CA LEU A 123 18.48 -13.02 -4.92
C LEU A 123 16.96 -13.06 -4.70
N VAL A 124 16.21 -13.57 -5.67
CA VAL A 124 14.75 -13.72 -5.54
C VAL A 124 14.32 -15.10 -5.00
N GLY A 125 15.26 -15.99 -4.68
CA GLY A 125 15.04 -17.31 -4.09
C GLY A 125 14.34 -18.30 -5.03
N ILE A 126 14.83 -18.40 -6.31
CA ILE A 126 14.29 -19.33 -7.31
C ILE A 126 15.40 -19.93 -8.21
N GLY A 127 16.64 -19.99 -7.70
CA GLY A 127 17.81 -20.50 -8.44
C GLY A 127 17.63 -21.95 -8.92
N ASP A 128 16.97 -22.79 -8.11
CA ASP A 128 16.68 -24.22 -8.42
C ASP A 128 15.74 -24.42 -9.62
N LYS A 129 15.07 -23.37 -10.11
CA LYS A 129 14.11 -23.41 -11.23
C LYS A 129 14.64 -22.75 -12.51
N ALA A 130 15.94 -22.48 -12.63
CA ALA A 130 16.53 -21.78 -13.76
C ALA A 130 16.13 -22.34 -15.13
N ASP A 131 16.06 -23.68 -15.26
CA ASP A 131 15.73 -24.38 -16.50
C ASP A 131 14.22 -24.69 -16.67
N ALA A 132 13.39 -24.41 -15.65
CA ALA A 132 11.96 -24.61 -15.72
C ALA A 132 11.31 -23.59 -16.68
N TYR A 133 10.13 -23.96 -17.21
CA TYR A 133 9.29 -23.07 -18.02
C TYR A 133 8.18 -22.43 -17.14
N PRO A 134 7.64 -21.27 -17.54
CA PRO A 134 6.58 -20.59 -16.79
C PRO A 134 5.35 -21.47 -16.49
N SER A 135 5.02 -22.43 -17.36
CA SER A 135 3.92 -23.38 -17.15
C SER A 135 4.12 -24.32 -15.96
N GLN A 136 5.36 -24.50 -15.52
CA GLN A 136 5.75 -25.39 -14.42
C GLN A 136 5.85 -24.66 -13.07
N LEU A 137 5.54 -23.37 -13.03
CA LEU A 137 5.70 -22.50 -11.86
C LEU A 137 4.38 -22.15 -11.21
N SER A 138 4.38 -22.04 -9.88
CA SER A 138 3.30 -21.41 -9.13
C SER A 138 3.21 -19.90 -9.41
N GLY A 139 2.11 -19.24 -9.01
CA GLY A 139 1.93 -17.80 -9.16
C GLY A 139 3.05 -17.01 -8.49
N GLY A 140 3.40 -17.34 -7.25
CA GLY A 140 4.49 -16.69 -6.51
C GLY A 140 5.86 -16.91 -7.16
N GLN A 141 6.13 -18.10 -7.70
CA GLN A 141 7.35 -18.37 -8.45
C GLN A 141 7.41 -17.54 -9.74
N LYS A 142 6.32 -17.44 -10.50
CA LYS A 142 6.23 -16.57 -11.68
C LYS A 142 6.53 -15.12 -11.33
N GLN A 143 6.03 -14.65 -10.18
CA GLN A 143 6.26 -13.28 -9.71
C GLN A 143 7.74 -13.05 -9.36
N ARG A 144 8.39 -14.00 -8.68
CA ARG A 144 9.84 -13.94 -8.43
C ARG A 144 10.66 -13.84 -9.72
N VAL A 145 10.31 -14.60 -10.74
CA VAL A 145 10.94 -14.51 -12.07
C VAL A 145 10.69 -13.14 -12.71
N ALA A 146 9.47 -12.59 -12.61
CA ALA A 146 9.16 -11.26 -13.13
C ALA A 146 9.95 -10.17 -12.42
N ILE A 147 10.16 -10.28 -11.09
CA ILE A 147 11.01 -9.39 -10.30
C ILE A 147 12.48 -9.50 -10.76
N ALA A 148 13.04 -10.71 -10.83
CA ALA A 148 14.42 -10.93 -11.29
C ALA A 148 14.65 -10.35 -12.70
N ARG A 149 13.69 -10.54 -13.62
CA ARG A 149 13.75 -9.95 -14.96
C ARG A 149 13.73 -8.42 -14.92
N ALA A 150 12.91 -7.81 -14.05
CA ALA A 150 12.83 -6.36 -13.91
C ALA A 150 14.15 -5.76 -13.36
N LEU A 151 14.87 -6.52 -12.54
CA LEU A 151 16.18 -6.14 -11.96
C LEU A 151 17.36 -6.31 -12.92
N ALA A 152 17.19 -7.02 -14.05
CA ALA A 152 18.30 -7.44 -14.90
C ALA A 152 19.19 -6.28 -15.42
N ASN A 153 18.67 -5.09 -15.61
CA ASN A 153 19.40 -3.91 -16.08
C ASN A 153 19.83 -2.95 -14.95
N ASP A 154 19.90 -3.41 -13.69
CA ASP A 154 20.22 -2.60 -12.52
C ASP A 154 19.39 -1.30 -12.49
N PRO A 155 18.06 -1.43 -12.38
CA PRO A 155 17.17 -0.27 -12.42
C PRO A 155 17.34 0.60 -11.17
N GLN A 156 17.12 1.90 -11.32
CA GLN A 156 17.05 2.86 -10.23
C GLN A 156 15.63 2.97 -9.67
N VAL A 157 14.65 2.65 -10.51
CA VAL A 157 13.22 2.69 -10.15
C VAL A 157 12.56 1.39 -10.57
N LEU A 158 11.73 0.83 -9.68
CA LEU A 158 10.92 -0.34 -9.93
C LEU A 158 9.44 0.05 -9.86
N LEU A 159 8.72 -0.10 -10.95
CA LEU A 159 7.30 0.18 -11.06
C LEU A 159 6.52 -1.14 -10.90
N CYS A 160 5.60 -1.20 -9.95
CA CYS A 160 4.80 -2.38 -9.64
C CYS A 160 3.32 -2.07 -9.93
N ASP A 161 2.79 -2.60 -11.03
CA ASP A 161 1.38 -2.45 -11.41
C ASP A 161 0.60 -3.66 -10.89
N GLU A 162 -0.02 -3.52 -9.72
CA GLU A 162 -0.79 -4.57 -9.01
C GLU A 162 -0.04 -5.91 -8.89
N ALA A 163 1.22 -5.86 -8.51
CA ALA A 163 2.16 -6.98 -8.53
C ALA A 163 1.77 -8.18 -7.62
N THR A 164 0.76 -8.03 -6.77
CA THR A 164 0.33 -9.06 -5.81
C THR A 164 -1.12 -9.50 -5.96
N SER A 165 -1.92 -8.81 -6.79
CA SER A 165 -3.37 -9.03 -6.90
C SER A 165 -3.80 -10.43 -7.38
N ALA A 166 -2.89 -11.18 -8.02
CA ALA A 166 -3.14 -12.54 -8.51
C ALA A 166 -2.57 -13.63 -7.58
N LEU A 167 -2.17 -13.29 -6.36
CA LEU A 167 -1.51 -14.17 -5.41
C LEU A 167 -2.38 -14.40 -4.17
N ASP A 168 -2.18 -15.54 -3.52
CA ASP A 168 -2.76 -15.80 -2.21
C ASP A 168 -2.12 -14.91 -1.11
N PRO A 169 -2.77 -14.71 0.04
CA PRO A 169 -2.29 -13.79 1.08
C PRO A 169 -0.89 -14.12 1.63
N GLN A 170 -0.54 -15.41 1.75
CA GLN A 170 0.76 -15.83 2.27
C GLN A 170 1.86 -15.52 1.25
N THR A 171 1.62 -15.85 -0.01
CA THR A 171 2.53 -15.53 -1.11
C THR A 171 2.67 -14.01 -1.30
N THR A 172 1.58 -13.24 -1.18
CA THR A 172 1.60 -11.77 -1.20
C THR A 172 2.58 -11.22 -0.17
N LYS A 173 2.49 -11.64 1.10
CA LYS A 173 3.44 -11.20 2.15
C LYS A 173 4.89 -11.53 1.79
N ALA A 174 5.14 -12.75 1.31
CA ALA A 174 6.50 -13.15 0.91
C ALA A 174 7.06 -12.29 -0.24
N ILE A 175 6.23 -11.89 -1.20
CA ILE A 175 6.64 -10.98 -2.30
C ILE A 175 6.85 -9.56 -1.78
N LEU A 176 6.03 -9.06 -0.87
CA LEU A 176 6.19 -7.74 -0.26
C LEU A 176 7.49 -7.65 0.54
N HIS A 177 7.79 -8.65 1.37
CA HIS A 177 9.06 -8.73 2.10
C HIS A 177 10.26 -8.80 1.16
N LEU A 178 10.15 -9.53 0.04
CA LEU A 178 11.19 -9.53 -0.99
C LEU A 178 11.38 -8.13 -1.58
N LEU A 179 10.32 -7.42 -1.95
CA LEU A 179 10.42 -6.06 -2.50
C LEU A 179 11.05 -5.09 -1.49
N LYS A 180 10.66 -5.17 -0.22
CA LYS A 180 11.25 -4.37 0.85
C LYS A 180 12.73 -4.66 1.03
N HIS A 181 13.11 -5.93 1.07
CA HIS A 181 14.52 -6.34 1.15
C HIS A 181 15.35 -5.85 -0.05
N LEU A 182 14.80 -5.92 -1.26
CA LEU A 182 15.45 -5.38 -2.45
C LEU A 182 15.61 -3.86 -2.39
N ASN A 183 14.62 -3.14 -1.89
CA ASN A 183 14.71 -1.69 -1.67
C ASN A 183 15.84 -1.35 -0.68
N GLU A 184 15.87 -2.01 0.48
CA GLU A 184 16.87 -1.80 1.53
C GLU A 184 18.30 -2.17 1.07
N THR A 185 18.44 -3.28 0.35
CA THR A 185 19.77 -3.81 -0.03
C THR A 185 20.36 -3.11 -1.25
N LEU A 186 19.52 -2.77 -2.23
CA LEU A 186 19.94 -2.20 -3.51
C LEU A 186 19.71 -0.69 -3.62
N GLY A 187 18.99 -0.07 -2.66
CA GLY A 187 18.65 1.35 -2.68
C GLY A 187 17.70 1.75 -3.81
N ILE A 188 16.92 0.80 -4.37
CA ILE A 188 16.02 1.08 -5.49
C ILE A 188 14.77 1.80 -4.99
N THR A 189 14.32 2.82 -5.73
CA THR A 189 13.00 3.44 -5.50
C THR A 189 11.91 2.53 -6.03
N ILE A 190 10.87 2.27 -5.24
CA ILE A 190 9.74 1.42 -5.66
C ILE A 190 8.46 2.27 -5.72
N VAL A 191 7.75 2.20 -6.85
CA VAL A 191 6.41 2.80 -6.99
C VAL A 191 5.41 1.67 -7.16
N LEU A 192 4.54 1.51 -6.17
CA LEU A 192 3.61 0.39 -6.08
C LEU A 192 2.18 0.88 -6.31
N ILE A 193 1.49 0.27 -7.27
CA ILE A 193 0.04 0.43 -7.40
C ILE A 193 -0.67 -0.74 -6.77
N THR A 194 -1.68 -0.46 -5.97
CA THR A 194 -2.57 -1.46 -5.41
C THR A 194 -3.93 -0.85 -5.05
N HIS A 195 -4.92 -1.70 -4.91
CA HIS A 195 -6.19 -1.37 -4.25
C HIS A 195 -6.26 -2.02 -2.85
N GLU A 196 -5.21 -2.75 -2.43
CA GLU A 196 -5.13 -3.45 -1.16
C GLU A 196 -4.41 -2.60 -0.12
N MET A 197 -5.13 -2.12 0.90
CA MET A 197 -4.57 -1.30 1.98
C MET A 197 -3.53 -2.05 2.81
N ALA A 198 -3.70 -3.37 2.98
CA ALA A 198 -2.74 -4.20 3.70
C ALA A 198 -1.35 -4.14 3.06
N VAL A 199 -1.28 -4.13 1.73
CA VAL A 199 -0.04 -4.01 0.97
C VAL A 199 0.68 -2.68 1.26
N VAL A 200 -0.07 -1.58 1.28
CA VAL A 200 0.49 -0.24 1.55
C VAL A 200 1.02 -0.15 2.98
N LYS A 201 0.24 -0.63 3.94
CA LYS A 201 0.64 -0.64 5.38
C LYS A 201 1.90 -1.46 5.62
N GLU A 202 2.08 -2.56 4.86
CA GLU A 202 3.18 -3.50 5.05
C GLU A 202 4.53 -2.94 4.64
N ILE A 203 4.62 -2.24 3.50
CA ILE A 203 5.93 -1.88 2.94
C ILE A 203 6.10 -0.42 2.52
N CYS A 204 5.04 0.38 2.35
CA CYS A 204 5.18 1.73 1.81
C CYS A 204 5.59 2.74 2.89
N ASP A 205 6.43 3.72 2.51
CA ASP A 205 6.81 4.86 3.35
C ASP A 205 5.74 5.96 3.25
N ARG A 206 5.35 6.29 2.02
CA ARG A 206 4.33 7.28 1.72
C ARG A 206 3.32 6.73 0.73
N VAL A 207 2.15 7.34 0.71
CA VAL A 207 1.03 6.95 -0.14
C VAL A 207 0.36 8.16 -0.77
N ALA A 208 -0.12 7.99 -2.00
CA ALA A 208 -1.04 8.90 -2.67
C ALA A 208 -2.37 8.20 -2.95
N VAL A 209 -3.47 8.86 -2.62
CA VAL A 209 -4.83 8.40 -2.90
C VAL A 209 -5.31 9.06 -4.18
N MET A 210 -5.71 8.25 -5.16
CA MET A 210 -6.22 8.72 -6.45
C MET A 210 -7.72 8.52 -6.56
N GLU A 211 -8.39 9.56 -7.07
CA GLU A 211 -9.79 9.55 -7.44
C GLU A 211 -10.01 10.34 -8.74
N TYR A 212 -10.73 9.77 -9.70
CA TYR A 212 -11.06 10.41 -10.99
C TYR A 212 -9.88 11.09 -11.70
N GLY A 213 -8.72 10.41 -11.71
CA GLY A 213 -7.50 10.92 -12.35
C GLY A 213 -6.73 11.96 -11.54
N ARG A 214 -7.14 12.30 -10.33
CA ARG A 214 -6.47 13.26 -9.45
C ARG A 214 -5.90 12.58 -8.23
N VAL A 215 -4.79 13.12 -7.71
CA VAL A 215 -4.35 12.78 -6.36
C VAL A 215 -5.07 13.70 -5.38
N VAL A 216 -5.94 13.13 -4.57
CA VAL A 216 -6.79 13.87 -3.63
C VAL A 216 -6.19 13.95 -2.23
N GLU A 217 -5.37 12.97 -1.84
CA GLU A 217 -4.66 12.96 -0.58
C GLU A 217 -3.29 12.29 -0.73
N GLN A 218 -2.31 12.72 0.07
CA GLN A 218 -0.99 12.08 0.14
C GLN A 218 -0.29 12.39 1.44
N GLY A 219 0.60 11.51 1.86
CA GLY A 219 1.43 11.71 3.07
C GLY A 219 2.19 10.44 3.44
N GLU A 220 2.82 10.47 4.61
CA GLU A 220 3.33 9.26 5.25
C GLU A 220 2.17 8.29 5.47
N VAL A 221 2.43 7.00 5.28
CA VAL A 221 1.39 5.97 5.41
C VAL A 221 0.70 6.06 6.76
N PHE A 222 1.48 6.18 7.86
CA PHE A 222 0.92 6.34 9.20
C PHE A 222 -0.09 7.49 9.26
N THR A 223 0.30 8.70 8.82
CA THR A 223 -0.53 9.91 8.91
C THR A 223 -1.82 9.78 8.09
N VAL A 224 -1.74 9.28 6.85
CA VAL A 224 -2.91 9.14 5.97
C VAL A 224 -3.91 8.12 6.54
N PHE A 225 -3.41 7.07 7.21
CA PHE A 225 -4.27 6.04 7.81
C PHE A 225 -4.81 6.41 9.20
N ALA A 226 -4.03 7.16 9.98
CA ALA A 226 -4.45 7.61 11.32
C ALA A 226 -5.43 8.77 11.25
N GLU A 227 -5.22 9.72 10.33
CA GLU A 227 -5.97 10.97 10.20
C GLU A 227 -6.39 11.23 8.74
N PRO A 228 -7.23 10.38 8.14
CA PRO A 228 -7.69 10.56 6.77
C PRO A 228 -8.53 11.83 6.62
N LYS A 229 -8.16 12.67 5.67
CA LYS A 229 -8.81 13.97 5.43
C LYS A 229 -9.92 13.88 4.39
N GLN A 230 -9.71 13.04 3.36
CA GLN A 230 -10.65 12.91 2.24
C GLN A 230 -11.64 11.78 2.49
N ASP A 231 -12.89 11.97 2.06
CA ASP A 231 -13.94 10.98 2.26
C ASP A 231 -13.66 9.66 1.54
N ILE A 232 -13.02 9.72 0.38
CA ILE A 232 -12.55 8.51 -0.32
C ILE A 232 -11.52 7.74 0.49
N THR A 233 -10.58 8.44 1.16
CA THR A 233 -9.56 7.80 2.03
C THR A 233 -10.22 7.17 3.24
N LYS A 234 -11.17 7.87 3.88
CA LYS A 234 -11.97 7.31 4.97
C LYS A 234 -12.72 6.05 4.53
N SER A 235 -13.37 6.11 3.35
CA SER A 235 -14.08 4.97 2.78
C SER A 235 -13.15 3.78 2.53
N PHE A 236 -11.94 4.00 2.01
CA PHE A 236 -10.95 2.95 1.83
C PHE A 236 -10.52 2.31 3.15
N ILE A 237 -10.24 3.13 4.15
CA ILE A 237 -9.84 2.64 5.49
C ILE A 237 -10.99 1.88 6.11
N HIS A 238 -12.21 2.40 6.03
CA HIS A 238 -13.42 1.74 6.52
C HIS A 238 -13.66 0.37 5.86
N THR A 239 -13.59 0.27 4.54
CA THR A 239 -13.83 -1.00 3.82
C THR A 239 -12.79 -2.08 4.12
N THR A 240 -11.60 -1.71 4.54
CA THR A 240 -10.50 -2.63 4.87
C THR A 240 -10.32 -2.85 6.37
N SER A 241 -10.92 -2.00 7.20
CA SER A 241 -10.95 -2.15 8.66
C SER A 241 -12.07 -3.11 9.05
N ASN A 242 -11.73 -4.09 9.89
CA ASN A 242 -12.75 -4.94 10.48
C ASN A 242 -13.66 -4.19 11.49
N LEU A 243 -13.39 -2.90 11.80
CA LEU A 243 -14.23 -2.09 12.67
C LEU A 243 -15.68 -1.99 12.19
N GLN A 244 -15.93 -2.11 10.87
CA GLN A 244 -17.29 -2.22 10.33
C GLN A 244 -18.10 -3.39 10.91
N LYS A 245 -17.44 -4.51 11.25
CA LYS A 245 -18.11 -5.62 11.90
C LYS A 245 -18.63 -5.24 13.29
N GLY A 246 -17.87 -4.41 14.02
CA GLY A 246 -18.30 -3.86 15.29
C GLY A 246 -19.49 -2.92 15.13
N GLU A 247 -19.48 -2.06 14.12
CA GLU A 247 -20.59 -1.15 13.79
C GLU A 247 -21.86 -1.90 13.38
N ALA A 248 -21.72 -2.92 12.55
CA ALA A 248 -22.82 -3.79 12.15
C ALA A 248 -23.48 -4.46 13.35
N LEU A 249 -22.67 -5.00 14.28
CA LEU A 249 -23.19 -5.60 15.53
C LEU A 249 -23.99 -4.60 16.38
N ILE A 250 -23.55 -3.33 16.41
CA ILE A 250 -24.27 -2.26 17.12
C ILE A 250 -25.57 -1.90 16.40
N ALA A 251 -25.53 -1.78 15.07
CA ALA A 251 -26.71 -1.45 14.25
C ALA A 251 -27.77 -2.55 14.28
N GLU A 252 -27.37 -3.83 14.36
CA GLU A 252 -28.23 -5.00 14.44
C GLU A 252 -28.76 -5.27 15.86
N ASP A 253 -28.44 -4.41 16.85
CA ASP A 253 -28.76 -4.57 18.27
C ASP A 253 -28.38 -5.97 18.82
N SER A 254 -27.21 -6.44 18.42
CA SER A 254 -26.67 -7.74 18.84
C SER A 254 -26.67 -7.87 20.37
N PRO A 255 -26.89 -9.07 20.94
CA PRO A 255 -26.85 -9.27 22.38
C PRO A 255 -25.58 -8.78 23.07
N VAL A 256 -24.43 -8.79 22.36
CA VAL A 256 -23.13 -8.31 22.88
C VAL A 256 -23.02 -6.78 22.91
N THR A 257 -23.95 -6.06 22.29
CA THR A 257 -23.98 -4.58 22.23
C THR A 257 -25.13 -3.98 23.03
N ARG A 258 -25.89 -4.81 23.78
CA ARG A 258 -26.96 -4.31 24.64
C ARG A 258 -26.38 -3.69 25.90
N LEU A 259 -26.75 -2.44 26.12
CA LEU A 259 -26.30 -1.67 27.28
C LEU A 259 -27.23 -1.87 28.47
N GLN A 260 -26.64 -1.94 29.66
CA GLN A 260 -27.35 -1.78 30.93
C GLN A 260 -27.48 -0.27 31.25
N PRO A 261 -28.43 0.13 32.10
CA PRO A 261 -28.54 1.51 32.54
C PRO A 261 -27.22 2.03 33.13
N GLY A 262 -26.73 3.16 32.63
CA GLY A 262 -25.48 3.77 33.06
C GLY A 262 -24.24 3.39 32.21
N GLU A 263 -24.36 2.48 31.29
CA GLU A 263 -23.28 2.09 30.37
C GLU A 263 -23.26 2.92 29.09
N LEU A 264 -22.11 2.92 28.42
CA LEU A 264 -21.98 3.50 27.08
C LEU A 264 -21.05 2.66 26.20
N ILE A 265 -21.32 2.68 24.91
CA ILE A 265 -20.40 2.13 23.90
C ILE A 265 -19.51 3.24 23.39
N VAL A 266 -18.22 3.04 23.45
CA VAL A 266 -17.20 3.96 22.92
C VAL A 266 -16.36 3.29 21.85
N ARG A 267 -15.95 4.07 20.87
CA ARG A 267 -14.82 3.76 19.99
C ARG A 267 -13.59 4.47 20.52
N LEU A 268 -12.55 3.72 20.77
CA LEU A 268 -11.23 4.21 21.12
C LEU A 268 -10.34 4.08 19.89
N SER A 269 -9.76 5.19 19.41
CA SER A 269 -8.89 5.21 18.23
C SER A 269 -7.45 5.51 18.65
N TYR A 270 -6.52 4.67 18.20
CA TYR A 270 -5.09 4.81 18.48
C TYR A 270 -4.42 5.50 17.30
N VAL A 271 -3.90 6.71 17.52
CA VAL A 271 -3.32 7.57 16.48
C VAL A 271 -1.89 8.03 16.80
N GLN A 272 -1.25 7.47 17.84
CA GLN A 272 0.09 7.85 18.24
C GLN A 272 1.16 6.84 17.91
N ARG A 273 2.36 7.32 17.54
CA ARG A 273 3.54 6.51 17.21
C ARG A 273 4.13 5.71 18.39
N ASN A 274 3.78 6.00 19.63
CA ASN A 274 4.36 5.36 20.84
C ASN A 274 3.28 5.04 21.86
N VAL A 275 2.57 3.91 21.71
CA VAL A 275 1.65 3.41 22.74
C VAL A 275 2.23 2.13 23.34
N ASN A 276 3.22 2.28 24.23
CA ASN A 276 3.74 1.18 25.06
C ASN A 276 3.03 1.09 26.42
N GLU A 277 2.05 1.96 26.70
CA GLU A 277 1.32 1.95 27.97
C GLU A 277 0.08 1.04 27.88
N PRO A 278 -0.20 0.23 28.90
CA PRO A 278 -1.43 -0.58 28.94
C PRO A 278 -2.64 0.30 29.29
N ILE A 279 -3.02 1.21 28.36
CA ILE A 279 -4.00 2.30 28.60
C ILE A 279 -5.33 1.78 29.11
N ILE A 280 -5.86 0.69 28.55
CA ILE A 280 -7.16 0.12 28.99
C ILE A 280 -7.10 -0.36 30.42
N SER A 281 -6.04 -1.08 30.80
CA SER A 281 -5.83 -1.55 32.18
C SER A 281 -5.59 -0.38 33.14
N ALA A 282 -4.79 0.60 32.73
CA ALA A 282 -4.52 1.79 33.54
C ALA A 282 -5.80 2.58 33.84
N VAL A 283 -6.62 2.84 32.82
CA VAL A 283 -7.91 3.54 32.97
C VAL A 283 -8.86 2.76 33.88
N SER A 284 -8.97 1.45 33.71
CA SER A 284 -9.85 0.61 34.56
C SER A 284 -9.43 0.69 36.03
N GLN A 285 -8.14 0.63 36.33
CA GLN A 285 -7.62 0.68 37.71
C GLN A 285 -7.72 2.06 38.32
N MET A 286 -7.33 3.11 37.58
CA MET A 286 -7.26 4.50 38.10
C MET A 286 -8.64 5.08 38.40
N PHE A 287 -9.62 4.79 37.56
CA PHE A 287 -10.96 5.37 37.66
C PHE A 287 -12.02 4.37 38.14
N ASN A 288 -11.63 3.15 38.47
CA ASN A 288 -12.55 2.09 38.91
C ASN A 288 -13.74 1.91 37.94
N VAL A 289 -13.41 1.89 36.64
CA VAL A 289 -14.37 1.62 35.55
C VAL A 289 -14.03 0.29 34.90
N SER A 290 -15.05 -0.37 34.37
CA SER A 290 -14.84 -1.59 33.59
C SER A 290 -14.93 -1.28 32.08
N LEU A 291 -13.97 -1.79 31.31
CA LEU A 291 -14.01 -1.73 29.84
C LEU A 291 -14.17 -3.14 29.28
N ASN A 292 -15.36 -3.44 28.78
CA ASN A 292 -15.62 -4.70 28.09
C ASN A 292 -15.40 -4.51 26.59
N ILE A 293 -14.31 -5.08 26.06
CA ILE A 293 -13.97 -4.99 24.64
C ILE A 293 -14.91 -5.88 23.85
N ILE A 294 -15.73 -5.27 22.99
CA ILE A 294 -16.62 -5.97 22.07
C ILE A 294 -15.86 -6.34 20.80
N PHE A 295 -15.02 -5.42 20.32
CA PHE A 295 -14.28 -5.56 19.09
C PHE A 295 -12.97 -4.76 19.15
N ALA A 296 -11.89 -5.30 18.58
CA ALA A 296 -10.63 -4.59 18.41
C ALA A 296 -10.01 -4.93 17.04
N ASP A 297 -9.54 -3.90 16.35
CA ASP A 297 -8.77 -4.03 15.12
C ASP A 297 -7.57 -3.09 15.20
N ILE A 298 -6.41 -3.66 15.55
CA ILE A 298 -5.16 -2.93 15.74
C ILE A 298 -4.14 -3.55 14.79
N THR A 299 -3.60 -2.72 13.91
CA THR A 299 -2.55 -3.09 12.95
C THR A 299 -1.30 -2.30 13.24
N ILE A 300 -0.13 -2.92 13.14
CA ILE A 300 1.15 -2.22 13.26
C ILE A 300 1.51 -1.65 11.88
N VAL A 301 1.78 -0.35 11.81
CA VAL A 301 2.23 0.35 10.61
C VAL A 301 3.47 1.15 10.98
N GLN A 302 4.61 0.88 10.32
CA GLN A 302 5.88 1.55 10.63
C GLN A 302 6.20 1.55 12.14
N ASP A 303 6.12 0.37 12.77
CA ASP A 303 6.35 0.15 14.21
C ASP A 303 5.37 0.88 15.16
N SER A 304 4.26 1.37 14.64
CA SER A 304 3.25 2.11 15.40
C SER A 304 1.87 1.47 15.28
N PRO A 305 1.13 1.32 16.37
CA PRO A 305 -0.23 0.79 16.31
C PRO A 305 -1.17 1.81 15.67
N ILE A 306 -1.94 1.38 14.68
CA ILE A 306 -3.08 2.10 14.12
C ILE A 306 -4.31 1.23 14.23
N GLY A 307 -5.42 1.82 14.58
CA GLY A 307 -6.69 1.12 14.64
C GLY A 307 -7.54 1.58 15.80
N GLY A 308 -8.44 0.72 16.25
CA GLY A 308 -9.35 1.07 17.32
C GLY A 308 -9.92 -0.12 18.05
N THR A 309 -10.57 0.19 19.15
CA THR A 309 -11.29 -0.75 19.99
C THR A 309 -12.70 -0.21 20.20
N VAL A 310 -13.71 -1.06 20.04
CA VAL A 310 -15.08 -0.76 20.45
C VAL A 310 -15.30 -1.45 21.79
N ALA A 311 -15.63 -0.69 22.80
CA ALA A 311 -15.82 -1.21 24.15
C ALA A 311 -17.07 -0.64 24.82
N ILE A 312 -17.67 -1.44 25.73
CA ILE A 312 -18.65 -0.95 26.69
C ILE A 312 -17.88 -0.47 27.91
N ILE A 313 -18.12 0.79 28.31
CA ILE A 313 -17.62 1.33 29.58
C ILE A 313 -18.78 1.32 30.57
N SER A 314 -18.51 0.75 31.74
CA SER A 314 -19.43 0.69 32.88
C SER A 314 -18.74 1.17 34.17
N GLY A 315 -19.52 1.81 35.04
CA GLY A 315 -19.04 2.38 36.32
C GLY A 315 -19.86 3.57 36.76
N GLU A 316 -19.37 4.27 37.79
CA GLU A 316 -20.00 5.52 38.24
C GLU A 316 -19.86 6.62 37.16
N ARG A 317 -20.94 7.33 36.85
CA ARG A 317 -20.97 8.37 35.79
C ARG A 317 -19.82 9.37 35.87
N LYS A 318 -19.48 9.83 37.08
CA LYS A 318 -18.40 10.78 37.32
C LYS A 318 -17.02 10.17 37.00
N GLN A 319 -16.84 8.89 37.27
CA GLN A 319 -15.60 8.19 37.01
C GLN A 319 -15.42 7.88 35.51
N ILE A 320 -16.52 7.53 34.82
CA ILE A 320 -16.52 7.35 33.36
C ILE A 320 -16.11 8.64 32.66
N THR A 321 -16.63 9.81 33.10
CA THR A 321 -16.25 11.10 32.53
C THR A 321 -14.76 11.36 32.69
N LYS A 322 -14.19 11.16 33.88
CA LYS A 322 -12.75 11.32 34.12
C LYS A 322 -11.90 10.31 33.31
N ALA A 323 -12.39 9.09 33.15
CA ALA A 323 -11.72 8.10 32.33
C ALA A 323 -11.63 8.53 30.85
N ILE A 324 -12.71 9.09 30.31
CA ILE A 324 -12.75 9.63 28.95
C ILE A 324 -11.80 10.83 28.83
N GLU A 325 -11.81 11.77 29.77
CA GLU A 325 -10.90 12.93 29.79
C GLU A 325 -9.44 12.49 29.79
N TYR A 326 -9.09 11.51 30.63
CA TYR A 326 -7.73 10.94 30.67
C TYR A 326 -7.33 10.27 29.37
N LEU A 327 -8.24 9.51 28.72
CA LEU A 327 -7.97 8.91 27.42
C LEU A 327 -7.67 9.98 26.36
N ILE A 328 -8.42 11.08 26.37
CA ILE A 328 -8.22 12.21 25.46
C ILE A 328 -6.87 12.91 25.75
N GLU A 329 -6.50 13.13 27.01
CA GLU A 329 -5.20 13.68 27.43
C GLU A 329 -4.03 12.79 26.95
N LYS A 330 -4.24 11.49 26.93
CA LYS A 330 -3.30 10.49 26.38
C LYS A 330 -3.36 10.36 24.86
N ASN A 331 -4.05 11.29 24.17
CA ASN A 331 -4.23 11.32 22.71
C ASN A 331 -4.86 10.03 22.14
N VAL A 332 -5.71 9.37 22.90
CA VAL A 332 -6.62 8.35 22.39
C VAL A 332 -7.88 9.06 21.91
N GLY A 333 -8.22 8.88 20.65
CA GLY A 333 -9.51 9.37 20.13
C GLY A 333 -10.65 8.63 20.81
N VAL A 334 -11.62 9.35 21.37
CA VAL A 334 -12.80 8.76 22.01
C VAL A 334 -14.05 9.27 21.34
N GLU A 335 -14.82 8.35 20.77
CA GLU A 335 -16.13 8.63 20.16
C GLU A 335 -17.19 7.81 20.90
N VAL A 336 -18.23 8.48 21.42
CA VAL A 336 -19.37 7.81 22.05
C VAL A 336 -20.34 7.40 20.96
N ILE A 337 -20.57 6.09 20.78
CA ILE A 337 -21.46 5.54 19.75
C ILE A 337 -22.89 5.38 20.30
N LYS A 338 -23.05 4.85 21.53
CA LYS A 338 -24.34 4.63 22.17
C LYS A 338 -24.22 4.96 23.66
N ASP A 339 -25.17 5.67 24.20
CA ASP A 339 -25.16 6.15 25.60
C ASP A 339 -26.48 5.80 26.30
N ALA A 340 -26.43 4.89 27.25
CA ALA A 340 -27.55 4.52 28.09
C ALA A 340 -27.55 5.23 29.46
N ARG A 341 -26.73 6.31 29.61
CA ARG A 341 -26.70 7.14 30.82
C ARG A 341 -27.77 8.23 30.83
N ALA A 342 -28.46 8.44 29.70
CA ALA A 342 -29.31 9.62 29.47
C ALA A 342 -30.74 9.51 30.02
N ASP A 343 -31.14 8.35 30.55
CA ASP A 343 -32.51 8.16 31.10
C ASP A 343 -32.49 8.19 32.62
N ARG A 344 -32.27 9.40 33.22
CA ARG A 344 -32.83 9.79 34.53
C ARG A 344 -32.77 11.29 34.74
#